data_58ff0f2e05e09d5ff5639d1f5a2c9bbd
#
_entry.id   58ff0f2e05e09d5ff5639d1f5a2c9bbd
#
_cell.length_a   1.000
_cell.length_b   1.000
_cell.length_c   1.000
_cell.angle_alpha   90.00
_cell.angle_beta   90.00
_cell.angle_gamma   90.00
#
_symmetry.space_group_name_H-M   'P 1'
#
loop_
_entity.id
_entity.type
_entity.pdbx_description
1 polymer ?
#
loop_
_entity_poly.entity_id
_entity_poly.type
_entity_poly.pdbx_seq_one_letter_code
_entity_poly.pdbx_strand_id
1 'polypeptide(L)'
;MATDTLTGPAILGGTTKTRVCKNFIDGEWVESVSGNTFEDRNPADTREVVAIFQRSNKADVDAAVDAAKRAFAKWRLVPAPRRAEMVFRAAEILIERKEDHARDMTREMGKVLKETRGDVQEAIDAAYYNAGEGRRLFGPTVPSELPNKFAMAVRQPIGVCGMITPWNFPMAIPSWKLLPAIVCGNTCIIKPAQDTPLSTFNLVQALTDAGVPKGVINIVTGFGSEVGTPLTEHPTVRAISLTGSSAVGKIVGATAAQSFKHCSLELGGKNPMIVLDDANLELAVEGGLWGAFGTTGQRCTATSRIIVQKGVYREFIEHFVARAKKIKVGNGLDETVEMGPAVNENQLKTDLSYIEIAKTEGAKMVCGGNRLDKGEYQHGWFLEPTVFIDVDPKMRIAQEEVFGPVVSIIPCDDMANAIEIANNIEYGLSSAIYTKDVNKAFAAVRDLDAGITYINAPTIGAEVHLPFGGVKATGNGHREGGIGAIDFYTEWKAVYVDYSDKLQKAQIDRTE
;
A
#
# COMPACT_ATOMS: atom_id res chain seq x y z
N MET A 1 -15.01 -19.91 32.71
CA MET A 1 -15.69 -19.53 31.47
C MET A 1 -14.94 -20.20 30.35
N ALA A 2 -15.57 -21.08 29.60
CA ALA A 2 -14.90 -21.85 28.55
C ALA A 2 -14.65 -20.94 27.36
N THR A 3 -13.38 -20.70 27.04
CA THR A 3 -12.95 -20.09 25.79
C THR A 3 -12.97 -21.16 24.72
N ASP A 4 -13.95 -21.11 23.80
CA ASP A 4 -13.87 -21.89 22.58
C ASP A 4 -12.73 -21.31 21.72
N THR A 5 -11.63 -22.02 21.64
CA THR A 5 -10.56 -21.77 20.68
C THR A 5 -11.09 -22.16 19.30
N LEU A 6 -11.55 -21.16 18.54
CA LEU A 6 -11.87 -21.35 17.14
C LEU A 6 -10.57 -21.60 16.37
N THR A 7 -10.41 -22.81 15.87
CA THR A 7 -9.31 -23.23 14.98
C THR A 7 -9.61 -22.74 13.55
N GLY A 8 -9.35 -21.46 13.29
CA GLY A 8 -9.54 -20.80 12.02
C GLY A 8 -10.04 -19.38 12.23
N PRO A 9 -9.88 -18.44 11.26
CA PRO A 9 -10.58 -17.17 11.33
C PRO A 9 -12.07 -17.48 11.34
N ALA A 10 -12.78 -16.98 12.36
CA ALA A 10 -14.21 -17.22 12.52
C ALA A 10 -14.95 -16.61 11.32
N ILE A 11 -15.31 -17.48 10.39
CA ILE A 11 -16.14 -17.12 9.26
C ILE A 11 -17.57 -16.97 9.79
N LEU A 12 -18.11 -15.76 9.62
CA LEU A 12 -19.53 -15.41 9.54
C LEU A 12 -20.41 -15.60 10.80
N GLY A 13 -21.07 -14.50 11.13
CA GLY A 13 -22.36 -14.47 11.82
C GLY A 13 -22.27 -14.32 13.33
N GLY A 14 -22.68 -13.14 13.82
CA GLY A 14 -23.33 -12.88 15.09
C GLY A 14 -22.95 -13.74 16.29
N THR A 15 -21.70 -13.70 16.77
CA THR A 15 -21.37 -14.19 18.09
C THR A 15 -20.80 -13.06 18.94
N THR A 16 -21.28 -12.96 20.18
CA THR A 16 -20.85 -12.02 21.22
C THR A 16 -19.45 -12.29 21.76
N LYS A 17 -18.65 -13.16 21.12
CA LYS A 17 -17.30 -13.54 21.56
C LYS A 17 -16.26 -12.86 20.65
N THR A 18 -15.28 -12.20 21.29
CA THR A 18 -14.12 -11.61 20.61
C THR A 18 -13.31 -12.70 19.91
N ARG A 19 -12.95 -12.47 18.62
CA ARG A 19 -12.12 -13.40 17.84
C ARG A 19 -10.69 -13.42 18.40
N VAL A 20 -10.10 -14.61 18.56
CA VAL A 20 -8.67 -14.77 18.86
C VAL A 20 -7.98 -15.33 17.64
N CYS A 21 -7.12 -14.53 17.03
CA CYS A 21 -6.38 -14.86 15.81
C CYS A 21 -4.97 -15.34 16.19
N LYS A 22 -4.57 -16.49 15.66
CA LYS A 22 -3.25 -17.07 15.85
C LYS A 22 -2.36 -16.76 14.66
N ASN A 23 -1.04 -16.87 14.78
CA ASN A 23 -0.13 -16.84 13.63
C ASN A 23 -0.48 -17.97 12.66
N PHE A 24 -0.30 -17.75 11.36
CA PHE A 24 -0.43 -18.80 10.35
C PHE A 24 0.95 -19.23 9.89
N ILE A 25 1.40 -20.41 10.33
CA ILE A 25 2.74 -20.94 10.04
C ILE A 25 2.64 -22.38 9.56
N ASP A 26 3.24 -22.69 8.42
CA ASP A 26 3.26 -24.02 7.79
C ASP A 26 1.85 -24.62 7.57
N GLY A 27 0.86 -23.76 7.30
CA GLY A 27 -0.52 -24.18 7.08
C GLY A 27 -1.35 -24.38 8.35
N GLU A 28 -0.79 -24.07 9.51
CA GLU A 28 -1.43 -24.26 10.82
C GLU A 28 -1.60 -22.92 11.57
N TRP A 29 -2.69 -22.80 12.31
CA TRP A 29 -2.94 -21.66 13.20
C TRP A 29 -2.30 -21.93 14.56
N VAL A 30 -1.19 -21.25 14.84
CA VAL A 30 -0.36 -21.48 16.03
C VAL A 30 -0.30 -20.25 16.94
N GLU A 31 -0.25 -20.46 18.24
CA GLU A 31 0.00 -19.40 19.21
C GLU A 31 1.45 -18.93 19.12
N SER A 32 1.71 -17.66 19.45
CA SER A 32 3.07 -17.17 19.57
C SER A 32 3.81 -17.86 20.72
N VAL A 33 5.08 -18.16 20.50
CA VAL A 33 5.99 -18.69 21.53
C VAL A 33 6.07 -17.76 22.75
N SER A 34 5.82 -16.47 22.57
CA SER A 34 5.81 -15.50 23.69
C SER A 34 4.63 -15.65 24.64
N GLY A 35 3.52 -16.26 24.19
CA GLY A 35 2.25 -16.31 24.91
C GLY A 35 1.55 -14.95 25.06
N ASN A 36 2.14 -13.87 24.56
CA ASN A 36 1.57 -12.53 24.65
C ASN A 36 0.62 -12.25 23.48
N THR A 37 -0.34 -11.36 23.71
CA THR A 37 -1.32 -10.92 22.72
C THR A 37 -1.46 -9.38 22.74
N PHE A 38 -2.14 -8.85 21.71
CA PHE A 38 -2.59 -7.46 21.68
C PHE A 38 -3.99 -7.40 21.08
N GLU A 39 -4.71 -6.33 21.41
CA GLU A 39 -6.07 -6.10 20.94
C GLU A 39 -6.06 -5.18 19.71
N ASP A 40 -6.86 -5.54 18.73
CA ASP A 40 -7.28 -4.69 17.64
C ASP A 40 -8.65 -4.09 17.99
N ARG A 41 -8.74 -2.76 18.01
CA ARG A 41 -9.92 -2.02 18.46
C ARG A 41 -10.48 -1.15 17.36
N ASN A 42 -11.81 -1.10 17.29
CA ASN A 42 -12.52 -0.24 16.36
C ASN A 42 -12.22 1.25 16.65
N PRO A 43 -11.58 1.99 15.72
CA PRO A 43 -11.25 3.40 15.94
C PRO A 43 -12.48 4.33 15.99
N ALA A 44 -13.64 3.87 15.50
CA ALA A 44 -14.91 4.60 15.62
C ALA A 44 -15.59 4.39 16.99
N ASP A 45 -15.30 3.27 17.66
CA ASP A 45 -15.75 2.99 19.03
C ASP A 45 -14.71 2.09 19.74
N THR A 46 -13.77 2.69 20.42
CA THR A 46 -12.64 2.01 21.08
C THR A 46 -13.04 1.03 22.19
N ARG A 47 -14.30 0.98 22.57
CA ARG A 47 -14.84 -0.04 23.49
C ARG A 47 -15.00 -1.39 22.80
N GLU A 48 -15.14 -1.40 21.47
CA GLU A 48 -15.22 -2.61 20.66
C GLU A 48 -13.83 -3.18 20.41
N VAL A 49 -13.59 -4.39 20.87
CA VAL A 49 -12.43 -5.21 20.47
C VAL A 49 -12.83 -6.03 19.26
N VAL A 50 -12.26 -5.72 18.11
CA VAL A 50 -12.53 -6.40 16.83
C VAL A 50 -11.96 -7.81 16.86
N ALA A 51 -10.69 -7.92 17.26
CA ALA A 51 -9.99 -9.20 17.42
C ALA A 51 -8.80 -9.07 18.39
N ILE A 52 -8.29 -10.22 18.83
CA ILE A 52 -7.07 -10.35 19.64
C ILE A 52 -6.03 -11.11 18.81
N PHE A 53 -4.84 -10.54 18.66
CA PHE A 53 -3.75 -11.11 17.87
C PHE A 53 -2.55 -11.49 18.72
N GLN A 54 -1.68 -12.34 18.16
CA GLN A 54 -0.43 -12.76 18.81
C GLN A 54 0.59 -11.61 18.78
N ARG A 55 1.23 -11.35 19.92
CA ARG A 55 2.42 -10.50 20.00
C ARG A 55 3.66 -11.37 19.88
N SER A 56 4.04 -11.63 18.63
CA SER A 56 5.12 -12.54 18.29
C SER A 56 6.50 -11.92 18.50
N ASN A 57 7.51 -12.80 18.50
CA ASN A 57 8.90 -12.42 18.64
C ASN A 57 9.78 -13.10 17.56
N LYS A 58 11.10 -13.00 17.71
CA LYS A 58 12.07 -13.59 16.78
C LYS A 58 11.87 -15.09 16.58
N ALA A 59 11.51 -15.87 17.60
CA ALA A 59 11.34 -17.32 17.48
C ALA A 59 10.17 -17.67 16.55
N ASP A 60 9.08 -16.90 16.57
CA ASP A 60 7.96 -17.07 15.64
C ASP A 60 8.38 -16.74 14.21
N VAL A 61 9.20 -15.70 14.02
CA VAL A 61 9.78 -15.34 12.71
C VAL A 61 10.66 -16.46 12.18
N ASP A 62 11.55 -17.00 13.02
CA ASP A 62 12.45 -18.09 12.64
C ASP A 62 11.63 -19.34 12.20
N ALA A 63 10.57 -19.69 12.94
CA ALA A 63 9.67 -20.79 12.59
C ALA A 63 8.97 -20.58 11.24
N ALA A 64 8.46 -19.37 10.99
CA ALA A 64 7.81 -19.00 9.73
C ALA A 64 8.79 -19.02 8.54
N VAL A 65 10.03 -18.55 8.74
CA VAL A 65 11.08 -18.57 7.71
C VAL A 65 11.51 -20.00 7.40
N ASP A 66 11.63 -20.86 8.40
CA ASP A 66 11.93 -22.28 8.19
C ASP A 66 10.82 -23.01 7.42
N ALA A 67 9.55 -22.71 7.74
CA ALA A 67 8.40 -23.23 6.99
C ALA A 67 8.44 -22.77 5.53
N ALA A 68 8.65 -21.47 5.28
CA ALA A 68 8.76 -20.90 3.95
C ALA A 68 9.93 -21.50 3.16
N LYS A 69 11.10 -21.70 3.78
CA LYS A 69 12.26 -22.35 3.18
C LYS A 69 11.98 -23.78 2.74
N ARG A 70 11.30 -24.57 3.60
CA ARG A 70 10.91 -25.95 3.25
C ARG A 70 9.91 -25.98 2.08
N ALA A 71 8.92 -25.10 2.12
CA ALA A 71 7.92 -24.99 1.06
C ALA A 71 8.52 -24.54 -0.27
N PHE A 72 9.47 -23.60 -0.26
CA PHE A 72 10.13 -23.08 -1.46
C PHE A 72 10.77 -24.16 -2.32
N ALA A 73 11.41 -25.17 -1.71
CA ALA A 73 12.04 -26.26 -2.42
C ALA A 73 11.09 -26.99 -3.40
N LYS A 74 9.81 -27.09 -3.03
CA LYS A 74 8.76 -27.71 -3.84
C LYS A 74 7.98 -26.70 -4.68
N TRP A 75 7.63 -25.55 -4.08
CA TRP A 75 6.78 -24.54 -4.72
C TRP A 75 7.40 -23.97 -5.99
N ARG A 76 8.70 -23.67 -6.00
CA ARG A 76 9.42 -23.17 -7.17
C ARG A 76 9.36 -24.12 -8.39
N LEU A 77 9.09 -25.41 -8.17
CA LEU A 77 9.00 -26.42 -9.22
C LEU A 77 7.57 -26.59 -9.74
N VAL A 78 6.56 -26.04 -9.07
CA VAL A 78 5.17 -26.01 -9.57
C VAL A 78 5.15 -25.07 -10.78
N PRO A 79 4.62 -25.50 -11.94
CA PRO A 79 4.53 -24.62 -13.12
C PRO A 79 3.77 -23.32 -12.81
N ALA A 80 4.26 -22.18 -13.31
CA ALA A 80 3.65 -20.88 -13.04
C ALA A 80 2.14 -20.81 -13.39
N PRO A 81 1.64 -21.40 -14.50
CA PRO A 81 0.21 -21.45 -14.75
C PRO A 81 -0.59 -22.16 -13.64
N ARG A 82 -0.03 -23.19 -13.02
CA ARG A 82 -0.70 -23.90 -11.92
C ARG A 82 -0.73 -23.07 -10.63
N ARG A 83 0.33 -22.32 -10.36
CA ARG A 83 0.33 -21.36 -9.24
C ARG A 83 -0.73 -20.27 -9.45
N ALA A 84 -0.81 -19.76 -10.66
CA ALA A 84 -1.78 -18.74 -11.07
C ALA A 84 -3.25 -19.19 -10.97
N GLU A 85 -3.54 -20.47 -11.27
CA GLU A 85 -4.90 -21.03 -11.12
C GLU A 85 -5.41 -21.00 -9.68
N MET A 86 -4.51 -21.10 -8.68
CA MET A 86 -4.87 -20.94 -7.27
C MET A 86 -5.20 -19.48 -6.95
N VAL A 87 -4.41 -18.54 -7.48
CA VAL A 87 -4.66 -17.10 -7.31
C VAL A 87 -5.98 -16.70 -7.98
N PHE A 88 -6.29 -17.25 -9.16
CA PHE A 88 -7.57 -17.03 -9.82
C PHE A 88 -8.75 -17.50 -8.95
N ARG A 89 -8.67 -18.71 -8.38
CA ARG A 89 -9.70 -19.21 -7.44
C ARG A 89 -9.83 -18.34 -6.18
N ALA A 90 -8.72 -17.79 -5.69
CA ALA A 90 -8.76 -16.87 -4.55
C ALA A 90 -9.55 -15.60 -4.89
N ALA A 91 -9.45 -15.06 -6.12
CA ALA A 91 -10.28 -13.94 -6.57
C ALA A 91 -11.79 -14.25 -6.48
N GLU A 92 -12.21 -15.42 -6.94
CA GLU A 92 -13.60 -15.85 -6.84
C GLU A 92 -14.09 -15.93 -5.39
N ILE A 93 -13.27 -16.50 -4.49
CA ILE A 93 -13.57 -16.57 -3.05
C ILE A 93 -13.67 -15.17 -2.43
N LEU A 94 -12.77 -14.25 -2.82
CA LEU A 94 -12.82 -12.85 -2.35
C LEU A 94 -14.08 -12.14 -2.83
N ILE A 95 -14.56 -12.40 -4.05
CA ILE A 95 -15.83 -11.86 -4.56
C ILE A 95 -17.01 -12.33 -3.69
N GLU A 96 -17.07 -13.64 -3.41
CA GLU A 96 -18.13 -14.21 -2.57
C GLU A 96 -18.17 -13.61 -1.17
N ARG A 97 -17.00 -13.27 -0.61
CA ARG A 97 -16.84 -12.78 0.78
C ARG A 97 -16.64 -11.25 0.85
N LYS A 98 -16.81 -10.53 -0.25
CA LYS A 98 -16.44 -9.10 -0.36
C LYS A 98 -17.08 -8.23 0.71
N GLU A 99 -18.39 -8.39 0.92
CA GLU A 99 -19.12 -7.55 1.87
C GLU A 99 -18.69 -7.80 3.31
N ASP A 100 -18.47 -9.06 3.70
CA ASP A 100 -18.02 -9.42 5.04
C ASP A 100 -16.60 -8.88 5.31
N HIS A 101 -15.71 -9.01 4.35
CA HIS A 101 -14.35 -8.48 4.45
C HIS A 101 -14.33 -6.95 4.51
N ALA A 102 -15.20 -6.29 3.75
CA ALA A 102 -15.33 -4.83 3.78
C ALA A 102 -15.83 -4.34 5.16
N ARG A 103 -16.78 -5.04 5.77
CA ARG A 103 -17.30 -4.72 7.11
C ARG A 103 -16.25 -4.97 8.20
N ASP A 104 -15.54 -6.08 8.14
CA ASP A 104 -14.42 -6.36 9.04
C ASP A 104 -13.36 -5.25 8.94
N MET A 105 -12.98 -4.83 7.73
CA MET A 105 -12.02 -3.77 7.49
C MET A 105 -12.51 -2.41 8.00
N THR A 106 -13.79 -2.08 7.82
CA THR A 106 -14.36 -0.83 8.37
C THR A 106 -14.24 -0.82 9.90
N ARG A 107 -14.46 -1.95 10.56
CA ARG A 107 -14.35 -2.05 12.02
C ARG A 107 -12.91 -1.93 12.52
N GLU A 108 -11.93 -2.53 11.83
CA GLU A 108 -10.54 -2.46 12.28
C GLU A 108 -9.81 -1.15 11.89
N MET A 109 -10.13 -0.56 10.73
CA MET A 109 -9.39 0.59 10.21
C MET A 109 -10.16 1.91 10.31
N GLY A 110 -11.49 1.86 10.33
CA GLY A 110 -12.34 3.04 10.40
C GLY A 110 -12.75 3.66 9.07
N LYS A 111 -12.22 3.21 7.93
CA LYS A 111 -12.68 3.67 6.60
C LYS A 111 -14.19 3.48 6.44
N VAL A 112 -14.83 4.37 5.69
CA VAL A 112 -16.26 4.21 5.33
C VAL A 112 -16.45 2.98 4.44
N LEU A 113 -17.59 2.33 4.56
CA LEU A 113 -17.88 1.04 3.93
C LEU A 113 -17.72 1.07 2.39
N LYS A 114 -18.05 2.21 1.75
CA LYS A 114 -17.81 2.40 0.32
C LYS A 114 -16.33 2.23 -0.06
N GLU A 115 -15.42 2.72 0.77
CA GLU A 115 -13.96 2.67 0.53
C GLU A 115 -13.38 1.30 0.88
N THR A 116 -13.88 0.63 1.91
CA THR A 116 -13.44 -0.73 2.24
C THR A 116 -13.90 -1.76 1.21
N ARG A 117 -15.09 -1.57 0.62
CA ARG A 117 -15.52 -2.34 -0.57
C ARG A 117 -14.58 -2.12 -1.75
N GLY A 118 -14.01 -0.90 -1.89
CA GLY A 118 -13.01 -0.56 -2.89
C GLY A 118 -11.66 -1.23 -2.62
N ASP A 119 -11.19 -1.26 -1.37
CA ASP A 119 -9.94 -1.94 -0.97
C ASP A 119 -10.02 -3.46 -1.24
N VAL A 120 -11.14 -4.12 -0.89
CA VAL A 120 -11.35 -5.53 -1.22
C VAL A 120 -11.43 -5.74 -2.74
N GLN A 121 -12.08 -4.81 -3.49
CA GLN A 121 -12.12 -4.88 -4.95
C GLN A 121 -10.71 -4.81 -5.54
N GLU A 122 -9.87 -3.92 -5.04
CA GLU A 122 -8.49 -3.79 -5.50
C GLU A 122 -7.68 -5.08 -5.28
N ALA A 123 -7.90 -5.78 -4.17
CA ALA A 123 -7.30 -7.10 -3.93
C ALA A 123 -7.82 -8.17 -4.92
N ILE A 124 -9.12 -8.13 -5.29
CA ILE A 124 -9.71 -8.99 -6.32
C ILE A 124 -9.07 -8.70 -7.69
N ASP A 125 -8.97 -7.43 -8.06
CA ASP A 125 -8.38 -7.01 -9.34
C ASP A 125 -6.89 -7.39 -9.42
N ALA A 126 -6.15 -7.23 -8.31
CA ALA A 126 -4.76 -7.69 -8.18
C ALA A 126 -4.66 -9.22 -8.37
N ALA A 127 -5.62 -9.98 -7.83
CA ALA A 127 -5.63 -11.43 -8.00
C ALA A 127 -5.88 -11.82 -9.47
N TYR A 128 -6.83 -11.22 -10.15
CA TYR A 128 -7.07 -11.47 -11.58
C TYR A 128 -5.87 -11.09 -12.44
N TYR A 129 -5.28 -9.91 -12.20
CA TYR A 129 -4.11 -9.47 -12.94
C TYR A 129 -2.94 -10.46 -12.79
N ASN A 130 -2.55 -10.75 -11.55
CA ASN A 130 -1.42 -11.64 -11.27
C ASN A 130 -1.67 -13.09 -11.70
N ALA A 131 -2.92 -13.59 -11.64
CA ALA A 131 -3.27 -14.88 -12.21
C ALA A 131 -3.02 -14.93 -13.73
N GLY A 132 -3.28 -13.83 -14.44
CA GLY A 132 -2.93 -13.67 -15.85
C GLY A 132 -1.43 -13.77 -16.12
N GLU A 133 -0.61 -13.20 -15.24
CA GLU A 133 0.86 -13.15 -15.36
C GLU A 133 1.51 -14.53 -15.25
N GLY A 134 0.88 -15.53 -14.65
CA GLY A 134 1.40 -16.90 -14.60
C GLY A 134 1.65 -17.55 -15.96
N ARG A 135 1.04 -17.03 -17.02
CA ARG A 135 1.29 -17.44 -18.41
C ARG A 135 2.12 -16.41 -19.19
N ARG A 136 2.53 -15.31 -18.57
CA ARG A 136 3.27 -14.20 -19.18
C ARG A 136 4.57 -13.87 -18.44
N LEU A 137 5.19 -14.85 -17.78
CA LEU A 137 6.53 -14.69 -17.22
C LEU A 137 7.58 -14.77 -18.36
N PHE A 138 7.52 -13.78 -19.25
CA PHE A 138 8.35 -13.73 -20.45
C PHE A 138 9.84 -13.62 -20.11
N GLY A 139 10.66 -14.22 -21.00
CA GLY A 139 12.08 -14.01 -21.10
C GLY A 139 12.51 -13.89 -22.55
N PRO A 140 13.50 -13.03 -22.89
CA PRO A 140 13.96 -12.88 -24.26
C PRO A 140 14.70 -14.13 -24.75
N THR A 141 14.47 -14.46 -26.01
CA THR A 141 15.36 -15.30 -26.81
C THR A 141 16.07 -14.40 -27.81
N VAL A 142 17.39 -14.54 -27.92
CA VAL A 142 18.23 -13.68 -28.75
C VAL A 142 19.21 -14.50 -29.58
N PRO A 143 19.62 -14.02 -30.77
CA PRO A 143 20.71 -14.64 -31.52
C PRO A 143 21.99 -14.69 -30.69
N SER A 144 22.75 -15.77 -30.85
CA SER A 144 24.14 -15.84 -30.34
C SER A 144 25.08 -15.20 -31.33
N GLU A 145 26.22 -14.71 -30.86
CA GLU A 145 27.34 -14.25 -31.71
C GLU A 145 28.09 -15.41 -32.37
N LEU A 146 27.83 -16.64 -31.92
CA LEU A 146 28.51 -17.85 -32.41
C LEU A 146 27.50 -18.77 -33.14
N PRO A 147 27.92 -19.46 -34.23
CA PRO A 147 27.03 -20.37 -34.94
C PRO A 147 26.69 -21.59 -34.10
N ASN A 148 25.53 -22.21 -34.38
CA ASN A 148 25.06 -23.41 -33.68
C ASN A 148 24.97 -23.23 -32.15
N LYS A 149 24.56 -22.04 -31.72
CA LYS A 149 24.36 -21.67 -30.31
C LYS A 149 23.06 -20.93 -30.14
N PHE A 150 22.29 -21.32 -29.14
CA PHE A 150 21.05 -20.68 -28.77
C PHE A 150 21.22 -19.94 -27.44
N ALA A 151 20.67 -18.73 -27.33
CA ALA A 151 20.72 -17.92 -26.13
C ALA A 151 19.33 -17.45 -25.71
N MET A 152 19.04 -17.53 -24.42
CA MET A 152 17.81 -17.03 -23.82
C MET A 152 18.04 -16.53 -22.41
N ALA A 153 17.13 -15.72 -21.90
CA ALA A 153 17.05 -15.45 -20.48
C ALA A 153 15.71 -15.94 -19.92
N VAL A 154 15.75 -16.48 -18.72
CA VAL A 154 14.57 -16.99 -18.02
C VAL A 154 14.44 -16.31 -16.65
N ARG A 155 13.20 -16.07 -16.21
CA ARG A 155 12.91 -15.56 -14.88
C ARG A 155 12.97 -16.71 -13.87
N GLN A 156 13.63 -16.48 -12.75
CA GLN A 156 13.67 -17.42 -11.64
C GLN A 156 13.14 -16.75 -10.37
N PRO A 157 12.46 -17.49 -9.47
CA PRO A 157 12.08 -16.96 -8.17
C PRO A 157 13.30 -16.63 -7.31
N ILE A 158 13.22 -15.58 -6.52
CA ILE A 158 14.27 -15.12 -5.62
C ILE A 158 14.43 -16.07 -4.43
N GLY A 159 13.34 -16.56 -3.85
CA GLY A 159 13.35 -17.44 -2.68
C GLY A 159 12.32 -17.08 -1.63
N VAL A 160 12.76 -16.95 -0.38
CA VAL A 160 11.92 -16.54 0.76
C VAL A 160 11.84 -15.02 0.79
N CYS A 161 10.62 -14.48 0.77
CA CYS A 161 10.32 -13.05 0.78
C CYS A 161 9.68 -12.64 2.12
N GLY A 162 10.20 -11.58 2.73
CA GLY A 162 9.60 -10.91 3.88
C GLY A 162 8.79 -9.69 3.42
N MET A 163 7.58 -9.53 3.96
CA MET A 163 6.68 -8.45 3.61
C MET A 163 6.21 -7.75 4.88
N ILE A 164 6.29 -6.42 4.89
CA ILE A 164 5.87 -5.57 5.99
C ILE A 164 4.87 -4.56 5.43
N THR A 165 3.62 -4.60 5.90
CA THR A 165 2.53 -3.81 5.33
C THR A 165 1.96 -2.80 6.31
N PRO A 166 1.48 -1.64 5.83
CA PRO A 166 0.86 -0.60 6.65
C PRO A 166 -0.60 -0.93 6.95
N TRP A 167 -1.21 -0.05 7.73
CA TRP A 167 -2.57 -0.21 8.21
C TRP A 167 -3.66 0.41 7.30
N ASN A 168 -3.30 1.28 6.36
CA ASN A 168 -4.28 2.09 5.62
C ASN A 168 -4.99 1.38 4.46
N PHE A 169 -4.37 0.37 3.85
CA PHE A 169 -4.95 -0.53 2.83
C PHE A 169 -4.63 -1.98 3.22
N PRO A 170 -5.29 -2.52 4.25
CA PRO A 170 -4.85 -3.75 4.91
C PRO A 170 -5.16 -5.04 4.15
N MET A 171 -5.87 -4.97 3.01
CA MET A 171 -6.05 -6.09 2.09
C MET A 171 -5.40 -5.82 0.74
N ALA A 172 -5.56 -4.64 0.17
CA ALA A 172 -5.00 -4.29 -1.13
C ALA A 172 -3.46 -4.34 -1.13
N ILE A 173 -2.78 -3.65 -0.21
CA ILE A 173 -1.31 -3.65 -0.17
C ILE A 173 -0.72 -5.05 0.08
N PRO A 174 -1.21 -5.86 1.03
CA PRO A 174 -0.84 -7.27 1.12
C PRO A 174 -1.02 -8.04 -0.18
N SER A 175 -2.11 -7.83 -0.91
CA SER A 175 -2.36 -8.51 -2.19
C SER A 175 -1.34 -8.12 -3.27
N TRP A 176 -0.97 -6.83 -3.36
CA TRP A 176 0.04 -6.33 -4.30
C TRP A 176 1.42 -6.95 -4.09
N LYS A 177 1.72 -7.41 -2.87
CA LYS A 177 2.99 -8.05 -2.52
C LYS A 177 2.91 -9.58 -2.62
N LEU A 178 1.91 -10.20 -2.01
CA LEU A 178 1.77 -11.66 -1.93
C LEU A 178 1.53 -12.29 -3.30
N LEU A 179 0.60 -11.72 -4.10
CA LEU A 179 0.13 -12.36 -5.32
C LEU A 179 1.22 -12.48 -6.40
N PRO A 180 1.93 -11.41 -6.77
CA PRO A 180 3.04 -11.54 -7.72
C PRO A 180 4.16 -12.44 -7.17
N ALA A 181 4.47 -12.35 -5.87
CA ALA A 181 5.53 -13.17 -5.28
C ALA A 181 5.24 -14.68 -5.41
N ILE A 182 4.03 -15.13 -5.05
CA ILE A 182 3.67 -16.55 -5.12
C ILE A 182 3.51 -17.04 -6.57
N VAL A 183 2.97 -16.21 -7.48
CA VAL A 183 2.89 -16.54 -8.91
C VAL A 183 4.27 -16.69 -9.51
N CYS A 184 5.24 -15.84 -9.14
CA CYS A 184 6.64 -15.98 -9.54
C CYS A 184 7.33 -17.21 -8.93
N GLY A 185 6.76 -17.86 -7.92
CA GLY A 185 7.27 -19.09 -7.30
C GLY A 185 8.06 -18.87 -6.01
N ASN A 186 7.96 -17.70 -5.41
CA ASN A 186 8.52 -17.39 -4.09
C ASN A 186 7.61 -17.90 -2.96
N THR A 187 8.16 -17.96 -1.76
CA THR A 187 7.40 -18.18 -0.52
C THR A 187 7.50 -16.96 0.37
N CYS A 188 6.48 -16.69 1.18
CA CYS A 188 6.29 -15.40 1.81
C CYS A 188 6.07 -15.52 3.32
N ILE A 189 6.65 -14.57 4.06
CA ILE A 189 6.29 -14.25 5.43
C ILE A 189 5.75 -12.82 5.41
N ILE A 190 4.50 -12.63 5.85
CA ILE A 190 3.90 -11.31 5.93
C ILE A 190 3.68 -10.90 7.39
N LYS A 191 4.14 -9.68 7.69
CA LYS A 191 3.87 -8.97 8.94
C LYS A 191 2.91 -7.82 8.64
N PRO A 192 1.59 -7.97 8.90
CA PRO A 192 0.66 -6.85 8.79
C PRO A 192 0.91 -5.81 9.89
N ALA A 193 0.40 -4.59 9.70
CA ALA A 193 0.37 -3.59 10.77
C ALA A 193 -0.40 -4.12 11.99
N GLN A 194 0.00 -3.69 13.18
CA GLN A 194 -0.69 -4.10 14.40
C GLN A 194 -2.09 -3.49 14.55
N ASP A 195 -2.36 -2.41 13.84
CA ASP A 195 -3.64 -1.69 13.91
C ASP A 195 -4.72 -2.30 13.00
N THR A 196 -4.34 -3.14 12.01
CA THR A 196 -5.29 -3.70 11.03
C THR A 196 -4.85 -5.06 10.50
N PRO A 197 -4.65 -6.08 11.34
CA PRO A 197 -4.17 -7.38 10.88
C PRO A 197 -5.26 -8.23 10.24
N LEU A 198 -6.53 -8.08 10.64
CA LEU A 198 -7.64 -8.97 10.29
C LEU A 198 -7.87 -9.07 8.78
N SER A 199 -7.79 -7.95 8.06
CA SER A 199 -7.95 -7.93 6.59
C SER A 199 -6.90 -8.77 5.88
N THR A 200 -5.64 -8.76 6.36
CA THR A 200 -4.58 -9.64 5.82
C THR A 200 -4.88 -11.12 6.12
N PHE A 201 -5.42 -11.44 7.30
CA PHE A 201 -5.85 -12.81 7.62
C PHE A 201 -6.96 -13.28 6.67
N ASN A 202 -7.95 -12.44 6.38
CA ASN A 202 -9.03 -12.73 5.46
C ASN A 202 -8.50 -13.03 4.04
N LEU A 203 -7.53 -12.26 3.55
CA LEU A 203 -6.85 -12.50 2.27
C LEU A 203 -6.12 -13.85 2.25
N VAL A 204 -5.31 -14.14 3.29
CA VAL A 204 -4.52 -15.39 3.34
C VAL A 204 -5.44 -16.60 3.50
N GLN A 205 -6.56 -16.47 4.22
CA GLN A 205 -7.56 -17.52 4.29
C GLN A 205 -8.16 -17.83 2.91
N ALA A 206 -8.50 -16.80 2.11
CA ALA A 206 -9.01 -16.99 0.76
C ALA A 206 -7.98 -17.71 -0.13
N LEU A 207 -6.69 -17.38 -0.02
CA LEU A 207 -5.60 -18.05 -0.74
C LEU A 207 -5.42 -19.51 -0.28
N THR A 208 -5.56 -19.77 1.01
CA THR A 208 -5.50 -21.13 1.58
C THR A 208 -6.68 -21.98 1.09
N ASP A 209 -7.90 -21.45 1.13
CA ASP A 209 -9.11 -22.08 0.62
C ASP A 209 -9.05 -22.36 -0.90
N ALA A 210 -8.34 -21.50 -1.63
CA ALA A 210 -8.06 -21.67 -3.06
C ALA A 210 -7.02 -22.79 -3.35
N GLY A 211 -6.38 -23.34 -2.32
CA GLY A 211 -5.46 -24.47 -2.41
C GLY A 211 -3.98 -24.10 -2.47
N VAL A 212 -3.59 -22.88 -2.08
CA VAL A 212 -2.17 -22.53 -1.90
C VAL A 212 -1.57 -23.44 -0.83
N PRO A 213 -0.46 -24.17 -1.11
CA PRO A 213 0.06 -25.16 -0.20
C PRO A 213 0.61 -24.55 1.09
N LYS A 214 0.61 -25.36 2.16
CA LYS A 214 1.18 -24.99 3.46
C LYS A 214 2.63 -24.53 3.34
N GLY A 215 2.98 -23.52 4.14
CA GLY A 215 4.31 -22.91 4.18
C GLY A 215 4.62 -21.95 3.03
N VAL A 216 3.80 -21.90 1.95
CA VAL A 216 3.99 -20.93 0.84
C VAL A 216 3.72 -19.51 1.33
N ILE A 217 2.71 -19.32 2.17
CA ILE A 217 2.38 -18.06 2.84
C ILE A 217 2.36 -18.32 4.34
N ASN A 218 2.99 -17.41 5.10
CA ASN A 218 3.00 -17.44 6.55
C ASN A 218 2.68 -16.03 7.08
N ILE A 219 1.88 -15.92 8.15
CA ILE A 219 1.56 -14.66 8.83
C ILE A 219 2.16 -14.69 10.22
N VAL A 220 2.91 -13.65 10.55
CA VAL A 220 3.43 -13.41 11.91
C VAL A 220 3.00 -12.01 12.35
N THR A 221 2.14 -11.92 13.36
CA THR A 221 1.68 -10.64 13.91
C THR A 221 2.56 -10.17 15.05
N GLY A 222 2.58 -8.85 15.29
CA GLY A 222 3.37 -8.24 16.35
C GLY A 222 3.89 -6.87 15.95
N PHE A 223 4.68 -6.27 16.84
CA PHE A 223 5.21 -4.92 16.63
C PHE A 223 6.42 -4.90 15.68
N GLY A 224 6.69 -3.74 15.07
CA GLY A 224 7.76 -3.58 14.08
C GLY A 224 9.14 -4.00 14.59
N SER A 225 9.49 -3.62 15.83
CA SER A 225 10.78 -3.98 16.45
C SER A 225 10.89 -5.46 16.82
N GLU A 226 9.76 -6.13 17.10
CA GLU A 226 9.74 -7.51 17.61
C GLU A 226 9.67 -8.55 16.47
N VAL A 227 9.03 -8.19 15.34
CA VAL A 227 8.81 -9.07 14.18
C VAL A 227 9.45 -8.51 12.91
N GLY A 228 9.27 -7.20 12.63
CA GLY A 228 9.77 -6.58 11.41
C GLY A 228 11.29 -6.56 11.31
N THR A 229 11.97 -6.18 12.39
CA THR A 229 13.44 -6.18 12.46
C THR A 229 14.02 -7.59 12.30
N PRO A 230 13.61 -8.61 13.09
CA PRO A 230 14.10 -9.98 12.89
C PRO A 230 13.82 -10.53 11.48
N LEU A 231 12.67 -10.19 10.88
CA LEU A 231 12.34 -10.61 9.52
C LEU A 231 13.29 -9.97 8.49
N THR A 232 13.59 -8.69 8.65
CA THR A 232 14.50 -7.97 7.76
C THR A 232 15.95 -8.47 7.86
N GLU A 233 16.39 -8.80 9.08
CA GLU A 233 17.76 -9.28 9.35
C GLU A 233 17.96 -10.76 9.01
N HIS A 234 16.89 -11.57 8.92
CA HIS A 234 17.00 -13.02 8.82
C HIS A 234 17.77 -13.46 7.56
N PRO A 235 18.86 -14.25 7.69
CA PRO A 235 19.77 -14.56 6.56
C PRO A 235 19.12 -15.37 5.44
N THR A 236 18.08 -16.15 5.72
CA THR A 236 17.34 -16.93 4.71
C THR A 236 16.38 -16.08 3.88
N VAL A 237 15.97 -14.92 4.38
CA VAL A 237 15.11 -13.98 3.64
C VAL A 237 15.94 -13.28 2.58
N ARG A 238 15.54 -13.41 1.32
CA ARG A 238 16.26 -12.92 0.14
C ARG A 238 15.69 -11.61 -0.41
N ALA A 239 14.41 -11.35 -0.16
CA ALA A 239 13.75 -10.13 -0.57
C ALA A 239 12.93 -9.55 0.59
N ILE A 240 12.96 -8.23 0.74
CA ILE A 240 12.10 -7.48 1.67
C ILE A 240 11.27 -6.49 0.87
N SER A 241 9.97 -6.52 1.05
CA SER A 241 9.05 -5.50 0.54
C SER A 241 8.38 -4.80 1.73
N LEU A 242 8.66 -3.51 1.87
CA LEU A 242 8.08 -2.64 2.90
C LEU A 242 7.21 -1.57 2.26
N THR A 243 6.00 -1.41 2.77
CA THR A 243 5.23 -0.16 2.62
C THR A 243 5.02 0.44 4.01
N GLY A 244 5.42 1.71 4.18
CA GLY A 244 5.37 2.38 5.49
C GLY A 244 5.97 3.77 5.49
N SER A 245 6.38 4.26 6.66
CA SER A 245 6.98 5.60 6.79
C SER A 245 8.41 5.67 6.24
N SER A 246 8.83 6.85 5.77
CA SER A 246 10.20 7.09 5.30
C SER A 246 11.25 6.82 6.37
N ALA A 247 10.94 7.06 7.64
CA ALA A 247 11.84 6.76 8.76
C ALA A 247 12.11 5.26 8.88
N VAL A 248 11.07 4.42 8.81
CA VAL A 248 11.19 2.96 8.84
C VAL A 248 11.86 2.44 7.56
N GLY A 249 11.52 3.04 6.40
CA GLY A 249 12.12 2.68 5.12
C GLY A 249 13.64 2.85 5.09
N LYS A 250 14.16 3.93 5.67
CA LYS A 250 15.62 4.16 5.82
C LYS A 250 16.31 3.04 6.63
N ILE A 251 15.68 2.59 7.72
CA ILE A 251 16.22 1.51 8.56
C ILE A 251 16.19 0.18 7.80
N VAL A 252 15.04 -0.18 7.24
CA VAL A 252 14.85 -1.45 6.51
C VAL A 252 15.77 -1.53 5.29
N GLY A 253 15.86 -0.43 4.50
CA GLY A 253 16.73 -0.36 3.33
C GLY A 253 18.21 -0.52 3.69
N ALA A 254 18.68 0.16 4.73
CA ALA A 254 20.05 0.03 5.21
C ALA A 254 20.36 -1.40 5.68
N THR A 255 19.45 -2.02 6.43
CA THR A 255 19.60 -3.41 6.91
C THR A 255 19.61 -4.41 5.75
N ALA A 256 18.71 -4.27 4.80
CA ALA A 256 18.63 -5.14 3.63
C ALA A 256 19.92 -5.08 2.77
N ALA A 257 20.46 -3.87 2.59
CA ALA A 257 21.69 -3.64 1.82
C ALA A 257 22.91 -4.36 2.40
N GLN A 258 23.03 -4.48 3.73
CA GLN A 258 24.14 -5.19 4.39
C GLN A 258 24.25 -6.67 4.00
N SER A 259 23.16 -7.27 3.55
CA SER A 259 23.10 -8.70 3.17
C SER A 259 22.72 -8.89 1.70
N PHE A 260 22.82 -7.85 0.87
CA PHE A 260 22.50 -7.88 -0.56
C PHE A 260 21.11 -8.42 -0.87
N LYS A 261 20.13 -8.14 0.00
CA LYS A 261 18.73 -8.54 -0.22
C LYS A 261 18.10 -7.64 -1.28
N HIS A 262 17.23 -8.20 -2.10
CA HIS A 262 16.29 -7.40 -2.86
C HIS A 262 15.43 -6.60 -1.88
N CYS A 263 15.28 -5.31 -2.11
CA CYS A 263 14.53 -4.44 -1.21
C CYS A 263 13.64 -3.52 -2.02
N SER A 264 12.32 -3.62 -1.82
CA SER A 264 11.33 -2.66 -2.35
C SER A 264 10.78 -1.83 -1.20
N LEU A 265 10.85 -0.52 -1.35
CA LEU A 265 10.38 0.45 -0.39
C LEU A 265 9.33 1.35 -1.05
N GLU A 266 8.11 1.30 -0.54
CA GLU A 266 7.04 2.23 -0.85
C GLU A 266 6.73 3.04 0.40
N LEU A 267 6.95 4.36 0.34
CA LEU A 267 7.01 5.23 1.51
C LEU A 267 6.00 6.36 1.41
N GLY A 268 6.14 7.37 2.28
CA GLY A 268 5.25 8.51 2.36
C GLY A 268 5.20 9.39 1.12
N GLY A 269 4.22 10.28 1.09
CA GLY A 269 3.99 11.25 0.03
C GLY A 269 3.47 12.58 0.55
N LYS A 270 3.61 13.62 -0.28
CA LYS A 270 3.02 14.97 -0.04
C LYS A 270 2.49 15.50 -1.37
N ASN A 271 1.47 14.86 -1.88
CA ASN A 271 1.07 14.93 -3.27
C ASN A 271 0.43 16.27 -3.64
N PRO A 272 0.90 16.92 -4.73
CA PRO A 272 0.33 18.15 -5.23
C PRO A 272 -0.82 17.87 -6.21
N MET A 273 -1.88 18.68 -6.12
CA MET A 273 -2.93 18.82 -7.11
C MET A 273 -2.90 20.25 -7.63
N ILE A 274 -2.58 20.44 -8.91
CA ILE A 274 -2.53 21.75 -9.55
C ILE A 274 -3.89 22.07 -10.19
N VAL A 275 -4.39 23.29 -9.98
CA VAL A 275 -5.62 23.80 -10.59
C VAL A 275 -5.30 25.08 -11.36
N LEU A 276 -5.34 25.02 -12.70
CA LEU A 276 -5.08 26.18 -13.57
C LEU A 276 -6.35 26.98 -13.84
N ASP A 277 -6.20 28.22 -14.36
CA ASP A 277 -7.30 29.14 -14.64
C ASP A 277 -8.33 28.59 -15.63
N ASP A 278 -7.90 27.70 -16.53
CA ASP A 278 -8.74 27.07 -17.53
C ASP A 278 -9.36 25.74 -17.08
N ALA A 279 -9.16 25.33 -15.83
CA ALA A 279 -9.69 24.09 -15.28
C ALA A 279 -11.23 24.05 -15.25
N ASN A 280 -11.78 22.84 -15.24
CA ASN A 280 -13.15 22.64 -14.78
C ASN A 280 -13.16 22.70 -13.25
N LEU A 281 -13.56 23.82 -12.67
CA LEU A 281 -13.49 24.06 -11.23
C LEU A 281 -14.37 23.11 -10.42
N GLU A 282 -15.57 22.77 -10.89
CA GLU A 282 -16.45 21.83 -10.22
C GLU A 282 -15.78 20.46 -10.10
N LEU A 283 -15.22 19.95 -11.21
CA LEU A 283 -14.48 18.70 -11.23
C LEU A 283 -13.23 18.75 -10.32
N ALA A 284 -12.51 19.89 -10.33
CA ALA A 284 -11.33 20.06 -9.48
C ALA A 284 -11.69 20.12 -7.99
N VAL A 285 -12.81 20.75 -7.62
CA VAL A 285 -13.30 20.76 -6.22
C VAL A 285 -13.69 19.36 -5.77
N GLU A 286 -14.48 18.63 -6.55
CA GLU A 286 -14.90 17.25 -6.20
C GLU A 286 -13.69 16.31 -6.11
N GLY A 287 -12.77 16.37 -7.09
CA GLY A 287 -11.55 15.58 -7.07
C GLY A 287 -10.63 15.94 -5.90
N GLY A 288 -10.50 17.22 -5.57
CA GLY A 288 -9.73 17.69 -4.43
C GLY A 288 -10.31 17.23 -3.10
N LEU A 289 -11.64 17.29 -2.92
CA LEU A 289 -12.33 16.80 -1.71
C LEU A 289 -12.13 15.30 -1.54
N TRP A 290 -12.38 14.53 -2.60
CA TRP A 290 -12.18 13.08 -2.58
C TRP A 290 -10.71 12.71 -2.32
N GLY A 291 -9.76 13.41 -2.96
CA GLY A 291 -8.33 13.19 -2.77
C GLY A 291 -7.84 13.54 -1.37
N ALA A 292 -8.36 14.62 -0.76
CA ALA A 292 -7.90 15.11 0.54
C ALA A 292 -8.56 14.40 1.72
N PHE A 293 -9.85 14.05 1.63
CA PHE A 293 -10.64 13.56 2.76
C PHE A 293 -11.07 12.10 2.63
N GLY A 294 -10.98 11.51 1.44
CA GLY A 294 -11.15 10.07 1.27
C GLY A 294 -10.19 9.29 2.16
N THR A 295 -10.66 8.22 2.80
CA THR A 295 -9.93 7.45 3.81
C THR A 295 -9.41 8.33 4.97
N THR A 296 -10.11 9.44 5.25
CA THR A 296 -9.71 10.41 6.29
C THR A 296 -8.32 11.02 6.01
N GLY A 297 -7.95 11.19 4.72
CA GLY A 297 -6.62 11.63 4.31
C GLY A 297 -5.49 10.63 4.54
N GLN A 298 -5.80 9.42 5.00
CA GLN A 298 -4.84 8.38 5.41
C GLN A 298 -4.37 7.52 4.22
N ARG A 299 -4.00 8.20 3.11
CA ARG A 299 -3.44 7.55 1.91
C ARG A 299 -2.06 8.12 1.61
N CYS A 300 -1.13 7.28 1.21
CA CYS A 300 0.17 7.73 0.69
C CYS A 300 0.02 8.65 -0.54
N THR A 301 -1.04 8.46 -1.32
CA THR A 301 -1.39 9.25 -2.51
C THR A 301 -2.40 10.39 -2.21
N ALA A 302 -2.81 10.65 -0.95
CA ALA A 302 -3.79 11.69 -0.61
C ALA A 302 -3.39 13.06 -1.17
N THR A 303 -4.36 13.82 -1.66
CA THR A 303 -4.17 15.21 -2.07
C THR A 303 -3.94 16.08 -0.84
N SER A 304 -2.70 16.31 -0.51
CA SER A 304 -2.32 17.05 0.71
C SER A 304 -1.92 18.50 0.45
N ARG A 305 -1.63 18.86 -0.82
CA ARG A 305 -1.35 20.21 -1.29
C ARG A 305 -2.18 20.49 -2.54
N ILE A 306 -3.01 21.52 -2.51
CA ILE A 306 -3.74 22.00 -3.68
C ILE A 306 -3.11 23.33 -4.09
N ILE A 307 -2.50 23.36 -5.27
CA ILE A 307 -1.78 24.51 -5.82
C ILE A 307 -2.70 25.16 -6.86
N VAL A 308 -3.24 26.34 -6.55
CA VAL A 308 -4.29 26.97 -7.35
C VAL A 308 -3.82 28.27 -7.97
N GLN A 309 -3.98 28.41 -9.27
CA GLN A 309 -3.63 29.63 -9.98
C GLN A 309 -4.48 30.81 -9.51
N LYS A 310 -3.85 31.98 -9.34
CA LYS A 310 -4.45 33.18 -8.71
C LYS A 310 -5.76 33.63 -9.35
N GLY A 311 -5.94 33.42 -10.66
CA GLY A 311 -7.16 33.81 -11.38
C GLY A 311 -8.42 33.13 -10.87
N VAL A 312 -8.32 31.87 -10.43
CA VAL A 312 -9.46 31.08 -9.92
C VAL A 312 -9.36 30.75 -8.43
N TYR A 313 -8.34 31.27 -7.73
CA TYR A 313 -8.02 30.92 -6.34
C TYR A 313 -9.17 31.16 -5.37
N ARG A 314 -9.81 32.37 -5.44
CA ARG A 314 -10.91 32.73 -4.52
C ARG A 314 -12.15 31.88 -4.75
N GLU A 315 -12.53 31.72 -6.01
CA GLU A 315 -13.68 30.90 -6.40
C GLU A 315 -13.51 29.45 -6.01
N PHE A 316 -12.32 28.89 -6.25
CA PHE A 316 -12.00 27.52 -5.85
C PHE A 316 -12.12 27.34 -4.33
N ILE A 317 -11.53 28.24 -3.52
CA ILE A 317 -11.62 28.18 -2.04
C ILE A 317 -13.06 28.23 -1.56
N GLU A 318 -13.87 29.16 -2.10
CA GLU A 318 -15.26 29.31 -1.71
C GLU A 318 -16.03 28.00 -1.90
N HIS A 319 -15.92 27.39 -3.06
CA HIS A 319 -16.61 26.14 -3.39
C HIS A 319 -16.04 24.98 -2.58
N PHE A 320 -14.74 24.86 -2.47
CA PHE A 320 -14.07 23.77 -1.74
C PHE A 320 -14.43 23.79 -0.25
N VAL A 321 -14.34 24.94 0.41
CA VAL A 321 -14.64 25.09 1.84
C VAL A 321 -16.12 24.88 2.11
N ALA A 322 -17.02 25.38 1.24
CA ALA A 322 -18.44 25.18 1.38
C ALA A 322 -18.85 23.69 1.34
N ARG A 323 -18.14 22.89 0.54
CA ARG A 323 -18.34 21.43 0.42
C ARG A 323 -17.65 20.67 1.56
N ALA A 324 -16.41 21.04 1.92
CA ALA A 324 -15.67 20.42 3.03
C ALA A 324 -16.45 20.48 4.35
N LYS A 325 -17.11 21.62 4.64
CA LYS A 325 -17.96 21.81 5.83
C LYS A 325 -19.19 20.91 5.87
N LYS A 326 -19.59 20.31 4.76
CA LYS A 326 -20.77 19.44 4.66
C LYS A 326 -20.43 17.96 4.76
N ILE A 327 -19.15 17.60 4.76
CA ILE A 327 -18.71 16.20 4.88
C ILE A 327 -19.21 15.63 6.20
N LYS A 328 -20.01 14.56 6.13
CA LYS A 328 -20.52 13.85 7.30
C LYS A 328 -19.44 12.94 7.85
N VAL A 329 -18.93 13.29 9.04
CA VAL A 329 -17.97 12.49 9.79
C VAL A 329 -18.72 11.50 10.68
N GLY A 330 -18.22 10.26 10.84
CA GLY A 330 -18.86 9.29 11.74
C GLY A 330 -18.36 7.87 11.60
N ASN A 331 -19.10 6.93 12.16
CA ASN A 331 -18.78 5.50 12.05
C ASN A 331 -18.98 5.03 10.59
N GLY A 332 -17.94 4.51 9.98
CA GLY A 332 -17.93 4.09 8.57
C GLY A 332 -18.91 2.96 8.21
N LEU A 333 -19.50 2.27 9.18
CA LEU A 333 -20.56 1.29 8.97
C LEU A 333 -21.92 1.94 8.63
N ASP A 334 -22.11 3.22 8.94
CA ASP A 334 -23.25 4.01 8.47
C ASP A 334 -22.99 4.48 7.04
N GLU A 335 -23.76 3.98 6.09
CA GLU A 335 -23.60 4.28 4.65
C GLU A 335 -23.81 5.76 4.28
N THR A 336 -24.33 6.57 5.18
CA THR A 336 -24.50 8.02 5.01
C THR A 336 -23.27 8.82 5.42
N VAL A 337 -22.30 8.18 6.06
CA VAL A 337 -21.03 8.78 6.49
C VAL A 337 -20.07 8.84 5.31
N GLU A 338 -19.37 9.97 5.18
CA GLU A 338 -18.43 10.25 4.10
C GLU A 338 -16.96 10.19 4.55
N MET A 339 -16.69 10.38 5.85
CA MET A 339 -15.36 10.34 6.42
C MET A 339 -15.35 9.65 7.78
N GLY A 340 -14.49 8.67 7.95
CA GLY A 340 -14.30 7.92 9.20
C GLY A 340 -13.33 8.59 10.19
N PRO A 341 -12.93 7.87 11.27
CA PRO A 341 -11.94 8.34 12.24
C PRO A 341 -10.49 8.21 11.73
N ALA A 342 -9.54 8.79 12.47
CA ALA A 342 -8.15 8.37 12.43
C ALA A 342 -8.02 6.92 12.93
N VAL A 343 -7.06 6.17 12.39
CA VAL A 343 -6.91 4.73 12.71
C VAL A 343 -6.63 4.46 14.18
N ASN A 344 -5.96 5.37 14.86
CA ASN A 344 -5.62 5.25 16.28
C ASN A 344 -5.36 6.62 16.92
N GLU A 345 -5.18 6.61 18.25
CA GLU A 345 -4.92 7.82 19.03
C GLU A 345 -3.65 8.56 18.61
N ASN A 346 -2.60 7.82 18.23
CA ASN A 346 -1.33 8.44 17.85
C ASN A 346 -1.45 9.22 16.54
N GLN A 347 -2.21 8.69 15.57
CA GLN A 347 -2.50 9.39 14.32
C GLN A 347 -3.32 10.66 14.58
N LEU A 348 -4.38 10.58 15.40
CA LEU A 348 -5.14 11.77 15.80
C LEU A 348 -4.25 12.84 16.48
N LYS A 349 -3.33 12.44 17.38
CA LYS A 349 -2.38 13.36 18.01
C LYS A 349 -1.45 14.00 16.98
N THR A 350 -1.00 13.23 15.99
CA THR A 350 -0.18 13.75 14.89
C THR A 350 -0.95 14.79 14.09
N ASP A 351 -2.18 14.50 13.69
CA ASP A 351 -3.04 15.42 12.94
C ASP A 351 -3.23 16.76 13.69
N LEU A 352 -3.59 16.68 14.98
CA LEU A 352 -3.77 17.85 15.83
C LEU A 352 -2.47 18.65 16.00
N SER A 353 -1.33 17.98 16.11
CA SER A 353 -0.03 18.64 16.24
C SER A 353 0.32 19.45 14.98
N TYR A 354 0.04 18.92 13.78
CA TYR A 354 0.27 19.64 12.54
C TYR A 354 -0.71 20.80 12.32
N ILE A 355 -1.92 20.70 12.82
CA ILE A 355 -2.87 21.83 12.84
C ILE A 355 -2.29 22.99 13.67
N GLU A 356 -1.74 22.72 14.84
CA GLU A 356 -1.11 23.75 15.68
C GLU A 356 0.20 24.29 15.07
N ILE A 357 1.01 23.45 14.44
CA ILE A 357 2.20 23.87 13.71
C ILE A 357 1.81 24.84 12.59
N ALA A 358 0.81 24.50 11.78
CA ALA A 358 0.35 25.34 10.67
C ALA A 358 -0.14 26.72 11.16
N LYS A 359 -0.91 26.77 12.26
CA LYS A 359 -1.35 28.02 12.88
C LYS A 359 -0.17 28.85 13.37
N THR A 360 0.81 28.21 14.00
CA THR A 360 2.01 28.87 14.52
C THR A 360 2.88 29.46 13.43
N GLU A 361 2.96 28.78 12.29
CA GLU A 361 3.68 29.26 11.09
C GLU A 361 2.89 30.32 10.29
N GLY A 362 1.66 30.64 10.69
CA GLY A 362 0.85 31.70 10.10
C GLY A 362 -0.10 31.28 8.97
N ALA A 363 -0.28 29.98 8.75
CA ALA A 363 -1.29 29.49 7.80
C ALA A 363 -2.71 29.80 8.29
N LYS A 364 -3.58 30.20 7.39
CA LYS A 364 -4.96 30.61 7.72
C LYS A 364 -5.91 29.42 7.64
N MET A 365 -6.37 28.95 8.78
CA MET A 365 -7.40 27.92 8.87
C MET A 365 -8.79 28.48 8.54
N VAL A 366 -9.52 27.86 7.63
CA VAL A 366 -10.85 28.31 7.16
C VAL A 366 -11.95 27.25 7.34
N CYS A 367 -11.57 26.01 7.70
CA CYS A 367 -12.46 24.90 7.97
C CYS A 367 -11.84 23.97 8.99
N GLY A 368 -12.63 23.37 9.87
CA GLY A 368 -12.26 22.30 10.77
C GLY A 368 -11.31 22.67 11.90
N GLY A 369 -10.38 21.76 12.19
CA GLY A 369 -9.33 21.92 13.19
C GLY A 369 -9.66 21.39 14.57
N ASN A 370 -10.88 20.86 14.79
CA ASN A 370 -11.32 20.40 16.10
C ASN A 370 -11.45 18.87 16.14
N ARG A 371 -11.00 18.28 17.23
CA ARG A 371 -11.37 16.93 17.59
C ARG A 371 -12.87 16.86 17.86
N LEU A 372 -13.53 15.84 17.34
CA LEU A 372 -14.90 15.51 17.69
C LEU A 372 -14.86 14.47 18.83
N ASP A 373 -15.36 14.85 20.03
CA ASP A 373 -15.24 14.03 21.25
C ASP A 373 -16.52 14.00 22.09
N LYS A 374 -17.66 14.43 21.52
CA LYS A 374 -18.96 14.50 22.22
C LYS A 374 -20.00 13.66 21.51
N GLY A 375 -21.02 13.21 22.26
CA GLY A 375 -22.12 12.42 21.71
C GLY A 375 -21.62 11.10 21.11
N GLU A 376 -21.94 10.83 19.86
CA GLU A 376 -21.56 9.64 19.12
C GLU A 376 -20.04 9.52 18.89
N TYR A 377 -19.28 10.62 18.94
CA TYR A 377 -17.83 10.65 18.74
C TYR A 377 -17.02 10.35 20.01
N GLN A 378 -17.66 10.30 21.18
CA GLN A 378 -17.01 10.26 22.50
C GLN A 378 -15.96 9.15 22.65
N HIS A 379 -16.14 8.03 21.97
CA HIS A 379 -15.31 6.85 22.10
C HIS A 379 -14.48 6.56 20.86
N GLY A 380 -14.39 7.51 19.91
CA GLY A 380 -13.62 7.36 18.67
C GLY A 380 -12.53 8.41 18.50
N TRP A 381 -11.76 8.24 17.43
CA TRP A 381 -10.64 9.10 17.07
C TRP A 381 -11.01 10.06 15.93
N PHE A 382 -12.06 10.85 16.11
CA PHE A 382 -12.63 11.69 15.06
C PHE A 382 -12.04 13.10 15.04
N LEU A 383 -11.78 13.60 13.82
CA LEU A 383 -11.31 14.94 13.53
C LEU A 383 -12.15 15.56 12.41
N GLU A 384 -12.40 16.86 12.47
CA GLU A 384 -13.07 17.58 11.38
C GLU A 384 -12.18 17.66 10.13
N PRO A 385 -12.76 17.64 8.90
CA PRO A 385 -12.03 17.99 7.68
C PRO A 385 -11.42 19.38 7.83
N THR A 386 -10.10 19.49 7.71
CA THR A 386 -9.36 20.71 8.03
C THR A 386 -8.71 21.30 6.79
N VAL A 387 -8.94 22.60 6.56
CA VAL A 387 -8.46 23.32 5.39
C VAL A 387 -7.67 24.55 5.81
N PHE A 388 -6.42 24.63 5.35
CA PHE A 388 -5.59 25.81 5.44
C PHE A 388 -5.44 26.49 4.08
N ILE A 389 -5.51 27.83 4.05
CA ILE A 389 -5.31 28.66 2.84
C ILE A 389 -4.16 29.63 3.04
N ASP A 390 -3.73 30.27 1.96
CA ASP A 390 -2.60 31.21 1.94
C ASP A 390 -1.32 30.59 2.54
N VAL A 391 -1.14 29.26 2.31
CA VAL A 391 -0.01 28.49 2.83
C VAL A 391 1.24 28.84 2.02
N ASP A 392 2.32 29.20 2.69
CA ASP A 392 3.63 29.34 2.04
C ASP A 392 4.18 27.91 1.74
N PRO A 393 4.69 27.66 0.53
CA PRO A 393 5.26 26.36 0.16
C PRO A 393 6.37 25.85 1.09
N LYS A 394 7.01 26.72 1.87
CA LYS A 394 8.09 26.38 2.81
C LYS A 394 7.58 25.98 4.19
N MET A 395 6.32 26.24 4.53
CA MET A 395 5.73 25.82 5.81
C MET A 395 5.78 24.31 5.97
N ARG A 396 5.98 23.83 7.19
CA ARG A 396 6.02 22.40 7.51
C ARG A 396 4.75 21.67 7.05
N ILE A 397 3.60 22.30 7.20
CA ILE A 397 2.32 21.75 6.72
C ILE A 397 2.28 21.52 5.20
N ALA A 398 3.10 22.24 4.42
CA ALA A 398 3.24 22.07 2.97
C ALA A 398 4.37 21.10 2.60
N GLN A 399 5.32 20.82 3.49
CA GLN A 399 6.51 20.02 3.23
C GLN A 399 6.45 18.62 3.84
N GLU A 400 5.83 18.46 5.01
CA GLU A 400 5.83 17.22 5.78
C GLU A 400 4.51 16.45 5.62
N GLU A 401 4.57 15.14 5.65
CA GLU A 401 3.40 14.26 5.57
C GLU A 401 2.63 14.26 6.90
N VAL A 402 1.35 14.62 6.86
CA VAL A 402 0.43 14.58 8.02
C VAL A 402 -0.26 13.23 8.13
N PHE A 403 -0.68 12.70 6.99
CA PHE A 403 -1.41 11.43 6.86
C PHE A 403 -2.80 11.43 7.51
N GLY A 404 -3.46 12.60 7.50
CA GLY A 404 -4.76 12.85 8.11
C GLY A 404 -5.61 13.83 7.29
N PRO A 405 -6.82 14.18 7.75
CA PRO A 405 -7.78 14.99 6.99
C PRO A 405 -7.43 16.49 7.02
N VAL A 406 -6.20 16.81 6.66
CA VAL A 406 -5.64 18.17 6.68
C VAL A 406 -5.05 18.52 5.33
N VAL A 407 -5.57 19.54 4.67
CA VAL A 407 -5.15 19.97 3.33
C VAL A 407 -4.69 21.42 3.32
N SER A 408 -3.63 21.68 2.54
CA SER A 408 -3.04 23.01 2.32
C SER A 408 -3.39 23.53 0.94
N ILE A 409 -3.96 24.74 0.84
CA ILE A 409 -4.20 25.42 -0.43
C ILE A 409 -3.17 26.54 -0.60
N ILE A 410 -2.41 26.46 -1.70
CA ILE A 410 -1.25 27.27 -2.01
C ILE A 410 -1.55 28.08 -3.26
N PRO A 411 -1.44 29.42 -3.28
CA PRO A 411 -1.60 30.21 -4.49
C PRO A 411 -0.35 30.07 -5.39
N CYS A 412 -0.55 30.09 -6.73
CA CYS A 412 0.53 30.18 -7.71
C CYS A 412 0.22 31.22 -8.78
N ASP A 413 1.28 31.73 -9.43
CA ASP A 413 1.15 32.76 -10.46
C ASP A 413 0.72 32.16 -11.82
N ASP A 414 1.38 31.10 -12.23
CA ASP A 414 1.18 30.41 -13.48
C ASP A 414 1.54 28.92 -13.38
N MET A 415 1.48 28.20 -14.48
CA MET A 415 1.81 26.77 -14.55
C MET A 415 3.28 26.48 -14.18
N ALA A 416 4.22 27.32 -14.59
CA ALA A 416 5.64 27.12 -14.32
C ALA A 416 5.91 27.22 -12.82
N ASN A 417 5.35 28.23 -12.16
CA ASN A 417 5.42 28.41 -10.71
C ASN A 417 4.69 27.28 -9.97
N ALA A 418 3.54 26.80 -10.50
CA ALA A 418 2.84 25.66 -9.90
C ALA A 418 3.70 24.38 -9.91
N ILE A 419 4.38 24.11 -11.03
CA ILE A 419 5.29 22.94 -11.16
C ILE A 419 6.50 23.09 -10.24
N GLU A 420 7.08 24.29 -10.14
CA GLU A 420 8.17 24.59 -9.21
C GLU A 420 7.77 24.29 -7.76
N ILE A 421 6.61 24.80 -7.31
CA ILE A 421 6.06 24.52 -5.97
C ILE A 421 5.79 23.02 -5.79
N ALA A 422 5.24 22.36 -6.80
CA ALA A 422 4.94 20.94 -6.76
C ALA A 422 6.20 20.10 -6.56
N ASN A 423 7.28 20.43 -7.28
CA ASN A 423 8.52 19.66 -7.31
C ASN A 423 9.48 19.98 -6.15
N ASN A 424 9.36 21.16 -5.51
CA ASN A 424 10.27 21.58 -4.41
C ASN A 424 9.91 20.93 -3.09
N ILE A 425 10.07 19.58 -3.04
CA ILE A 425 9.75 18.73 -1.89
C ILE A 425 10.57 17.43 -1.94
N GLU A 426 10.77 16.79 -0.80
CA GLU A 426 11.47 15.49 -0.73
C GLU A 426 10.71 14.34 -1.40
N TYR A 427 9.38 14.41 -1.45
CA TYR A 427 8.51 13.34 -1.93
C TYR A 427 8.20 13.45 -3.43
N GLY A 428 7.76 12.35 -4.01
CA GLY A 428 7.36 12.30 -5.41
C GLY A 428 6.53 11.04 -5.72
N LEU A 429 5.45 10.77 -4.94
CA LEU A 429 4.62 9.59 -5.19
C LEU A 429 3.60 9.87 -6.30
N SER A 430 2.69 10.78 -6.07
CA SER A 430 1.58 11.09 -6.96
C SER A 430 1.45 12.60 -7.18
N SER A 431 0.90 12.99 -8.32
CA SER A 431 0.58 14.36 -8.68
C SER A 431 -0.67 14.44 -9.54
N ALA A 432 -1.33 15.59 -9.58
CA ALA A 432 -2.46 15.83 -10.47
C ALA A 432 -2.43 17.26 -11.04
N ILE A 433 -2.99 17.43 -12.23
CA ILE A 433 -3.24 18.74 -12.82
C ILE A 433 -4.63 18.81 -13.46
N TYR A 434 -5.34 19.89 -13.21
CA TYR A 434 -6.62 20.21 -13.82
C TYR A 434 -6.45 21.34 -14.82
N THR A 435 -6.71 21.05 -16.09
CA THR A 435 -6.63 21.99 -17.22
C THR A 435 -7.47 21.48 -18.40
N LYS A 436 -7.96 22.36 -19.24
CA LYS A 436 -8.61 22.03 -20.52
C LYS A 436 -7.62 22.06 -21.71
N ASP A 437 -6.41 22.55 -21.49
CA ASP A 437 -5.36 22.65 -22.52
C ASP A 437 -4.51 21.37 -22.55
N VAL A 438 -4.58 20.65 -23.66
CA VAL A 438 -3.83 19.41 -23.87
C VAL A 438 -2.31 19.63 -23.84
N ASN A 439 -1.82 20.81 -24.31
CA ASN A 439 -0.38 21.11 -24.32
C ASN A 439 0.13 21.29 -22.88
N LYS A 440 -0.63 22.01 -22.03
CA LYS A 440 -0.31 22.15 -20.61
C LYS A 440 -0.33 20.78 -19.90
N ALA A 441 -1.32 19.93 -20.21
CA ALA A 441 -1.41 18.59 -19.64
C ALA A 441 -0.16 17.73 -19.93
N PHE A 442 0.27 17.66 -21.21
CA PHE A 442 1.47 16.91 -21.59
C PHE A 442 2.78 17.54 -21.10
N ALA A 443 2.85 18.86 -21.01
CA ALA A 443 3.98 19.53 -20.37
C ALA A 443 4.07 19.18 -18.88
N ALA A 444 2.95 19.13 -18.17
CA ALA A 444 2.92 18.69 -16.76
C ALA A 444 3.35 17.23 -16.59
N VAL A 445 2.94 16.33 -17.48
CA VAL A 445 3.40 14.92 -17.46
C VAL A 445 4.92 14.83 -17.58
N ARG A 446 5.54 15.68 -18.39
CA ARG A 446 7.00 15.72 -18.55
C ARG A 446 7.71 16.32 -17.34
N ASP A 447 7.14 17.38 -16.75
CA ASP A 447 7.87 18.26 -15.83
C ASP A 447 7.56 18.00 -14.34
N LEU A 448 6.51 17.24 -14.00
CA LEU A 448 6.20 16.87 -12.61
C LEU A 448 7.07 15.70 -12.13
N ASP A 449 7.79 15.91 -11.04
CA ASP A 449 8.65 14.92 -10.40
C ASP A 449 7.83 13.97 -9.51
N ALA A 450 6.97 13.16 -10.12
CA ALA A 450 6.17 12.15 -9.44
C ALA A 450 6.18 10.83 -10.20
N GLY A 451 6.01 9.72 -9.48
CA GLY A 451 5.91 8.40 -10.10
C GLY A 451 4.57 8.18 -10.80
N ILE A 452 3.52 8.91 -10.36
CA ILE A 452 2.16 8.84 -10.91
C ILE A 452 1.68 10.26 -11.16
N THR A 453 1.13 10.52 -12.36
CA THR A 453 0.57 11.82 -12.72
C THR A 453 -0.83 11.64 -13.29
N TYR A 454 -1.79 12.37 -12.74
CA TYR A 454 -3.18 12.36 -13.18
C TYR A 454 -3.52 13.66 -13.90
N ILE A 455 -4.31 13.57 -14.97
CA ILE A 455 -4.86 14.70 -15.71
C ILE A 455 -6.38 14.72 -15.48
N ASN A 456 -6.89 15.84 -14.96
CA ASN A 456 -8.32 16.03 -14.66
C ASN A 456 -8.92 14.92 -13.76
N ALA A 457 -8.10 14.38 -12.86
CA ALA A 457 -8.48 13.42 -11.83
C ALA A 457 -7.69 13.71 -10.53
N PRO A 458 -8.15 13.25 -9.36
CA PRO A 458 -7.43 13.45 -8.10
C PRO A 458 -6.10 12.70 -8.08
N THR A 459 -5.27 12.93 -7.06
CA THR A 459 -3.97 12.25 -6.90
C THR A 459 -4.08 10.76 -6.49
N ILE A 460 -5.31 10.23 -6.37
CA ILE A 460 -5.65 8.88 -5.93
C ILE A 460 -6.36 8.11 -7.04
N GLY A 461 -6.39 6.78 -6.98
CA GLY A 461 -7.09 5.93 -7.96
C GLY A 461 -6.13 5.09 -8.81
N ALA A 462 -5.06 4.57 -8.20
CA ALA A 462 -4.12 3.67 -8.89
C ALA A 462 -4.82 2.39 -9.38
N GLU A 463 -4.36 1.87 -10.52
CA GLU A 463 -4.85 0.63 -11.11
C GLU A 463 -3.76 -0.44 -11.05
N VAL A 464 -4.14 -1.67 -10.70
CA VAL A 464 -3.22 -2.77 -10.37
C VAL A 464 -2.30 -3.22 -11.51
N HIS A 465 -2.66 -2.93 -12.76
CA HIS A 465 -1.88 -3.31 -13.95
C HIS A 465 -0.86 -2.24 -14.39
N LEU A 466 -0.84 -1.08 -13.74
CA LEU A 466 0.17 -0.04 -13.95
C LEU A 466 1.22 -0.06 -12.83
N PRO A 467 2.47 0.33 -13.14
CA PRO A 467 3.50 0.44 -12.13
C PRO A 467 3.14 1.50 -11.08
N PHE A 468 3.08 1.10 -9.82
CA PHE A 468 2.84 1.98 -8.68
C PHE A 468 4.16 2.23 -7.93
N GLY A 469 4.40 3.47 -7.54
CA GLY A 469 5.54 3.88 -6.74
C GLY A 469 6.03 5.26 -7.10
N GLY A 470 6.85 5.83 -6.25
CA GLY A 470 7.32 7.20 -6.36
C GLY A 470 8.77 7.34 -6.82
N VAL A 471 9.18 8.60 -6.89
CA VAL A 471 10.57 9.05 -7.05
C VAL A 471 11.02 9.77 -5.77
N LYS A 472 12.27 10.23 -5.70
CA LYS A 472 12.84 10.92 -4.53
C LYS A 472 12.73 10.07 -3.25
N ALA A 473 12.41 10.68 -2.09
CA ALA A 473 12.32 9.99 -0.81
C ALA A 473 11.05 9.15 -0.60
N THR A 474 10.22 8.99 -1.63
CA THR A 474 9.01 8.14 -1.56
C THR A 474 9.32 6.65 -1.72
N GLY A 475 10.49 6.29 -2.21
CA GLY A 475 10.88 4.90 -2.39
C GLY A 475 12.32 4.76 -2.88
N ASN A 476 12.70 3.53 -3.23
CA ASN A 476 14.06 3.21 -3.70
C ASN A 476 14.11 2.82 -5.19
N GLY A 477 13.11 3.22 -5.98
CA GLY A 477 13.10 3.02 -7.43
C GLY A 477 12.39 1.76 -7.92
N HIS A 478 12.05 0.82 -7.06
CA HIS A 478 11.17 -0.29 -7.40
C HIS A 478 9.74 0.19 -7.58
N ARG A 479 8.93 -0.62 -8.25
CA ARG A 479 7.50 -0.37 -8.47
C ARG A 479 6.68 -1.58 -8.02
N GLU A 480 5.56 -1.32 -7.35
CA GLU A 480 4.52 -2.31 -7.10
C GLU A 480 3.48 -2.24 -8.24
N GLY A 481 2.64 -3.26 -8.38
CA GLY A 481 1.71 -3.36 -9.50
C GLY A 481 2.36 -3.58 -10.86
N GLY A 482 1.55 -3.92 -11.85
CA GLY A 482 1.99 -4.16 -13.20
C GLY A 482 3.16 -5.14 -13.33
N ILE A 483 3.93 -4.96 -14.40
CA ILE A 483 5.14 -5.76 -14.63
C ILE A 483 6.26 -5.46 -13.61
N GLY A 484 6.23 -4.28 -12.98
CA GLY A 484 7.24 -3.88 -12.00
C GLY A 484 7.29 -4.81 -10.78
N ALA A 485 6.13 -5.31 -10.34
CA ALA A 485 6.07 -6.30 -9.27
C ALA A 485 6.70 -7.64 -9.69
N ILE A 486 6.47 -8.10 -10.92
CA ILE A 486 7.08 -9.31 -11.47
C ILE A 486 8.60 -9.17 -11.56
N ASP A 487 9.08 -7.99 -11.98
CA ASP A 487 10.52 -7.70 -12.06
C ASP A 487 11.16 -7.73 -10.66
N PHE A 488 10.49 -7.22 -9.65
CA PHE A 488 10.99 -7.24 -8.27
C PHE A 488 11.07 -8.66 -7.69
N TYR A 489 10.09 -9.54 -7.97
CA TYR A 489 10.01 -10.88 -7.40
C TYR A 489 10.69 -11.96 -8.24
N THR A 490 11.46 -11.59 -9.27
CA THR A 490 12.21 -12.53 -10.11
C THR A 490 13.65 -12.07 -10.36
N GLU A 491 14.55 -13.03 -10.59
CA GLU A 491 15.92 -12.81 -11.05
C GLU A 491 16.08 -13.35 -12.48
N TRP A 492 16.89 -12.66 -13.29
CA TRP A 492 17.23 -13.12 -14.63
C TRP A 492 18.37 -14.14 -14.58
N LYS A 493 18.18 -15.26 -15.30
CA LYS A 493 19.21 -16.25 -15.57
C LYS A 493 19.44 -16.34 -17.06
N ALA A 494 20.65 -15.99 -17.51
CA ALA A 494 21.07 -16.23 -18.88
C ALA A 494 21.38 -17.74 -19.09
N VAL A 495 20.87 -18.29 -20.19
CA VAL A 495 21.05 -19.69 -20.57
C VAL A 495 21.61 -19.72 -21.97
N TYR A 496 22.70 -20.47 -22.16
CA TYR A 496 23.33 -20.70 -23.43
C TYR A 496 23.33 -22.21 -23.71
N VAL A 497 22.81 -22.59 -24.89
CA VAL A 497 22.84 -23.98 -25.36
C VAL A 497 23.72 -24.04 -26.61
N ASP A 498 24.89 -24.63 -26.47
CA ASP A 498 25.80 -24.89 -27.58
C ASP A 498 25.52 -26.29 -28.15
N TYR A 499 25.19 -26.35 -29.43
CA TYR A 499 24.95 -27.60 -30.16
C TYR A 499 25.87 -27.76 -31.35
N SER A 500 27.07 -27.14 -31.26
CA SER A 500 28.09 -27.19 -32.30
C SER A 500 29.00 -28.43 -32.22
N ASP A 501 28.92 -29.18 -31.11
CA ASP A 501 29.87 -30.28 -30.76
C ASP A 501 31.33 -29.86 -30.71
N LYS A 502 31.60 -28.53 -30.55
CA LYS A 502 32.94 -27.97 -30.51
C LYS A 502 33.06 -26.97 -29.36
N LEU A 503 34.24 -26.83 -28.80
CA LEU A 503 34.51 -25.74 -27.87
C LEU A 503 34.53 -24.42 -28.64
N GLN A 504 33.51 -23.59 -28.46
CA GLN A 504 33.45 -22.23 -28.99
C GLN A 504 33.86 -21.23 -27.90
N LYS A 505 34.81 -20.37 -28.22
CA LYS A 505 35.32 -19.33 -27.31
C LYS A 505 34.65 -18.03 -27.68
N ALA A 506 33.64 -17.64 -26.93
CA ALA A 506 32.96 -16.34 -27.11
C ALA A 506 34.01 -15.22 -27.13
N GLN A 507 33.83 -14.21 -27.96
CA GLN A 507 34.70 -13.06 -28.23
C GLN A 507 36.03 -13.39 -28.93
N ILE A 508 36.45 -14.68 -28.99
CA ILE A 508 37.69 -15.12 -29.63
C ILE A 508 37.40 -15.76 -30.99
N ASP A 509 36.50 -16.75 -31.01
CA ASP A 509 36.15 -17.49 -32.24
C ASP A 509 35.05 -16.72 -33.03
N ARG A 510 35.29 -15.45 -33.35
CA ARG A 510 34.46 -14.74 -34.31
C ARG A 510 34.85 -15.23 -35.71
N THR A 511 33.91 -15.83 -36.41
CA THR A 511 34.09 -16.11 -37.84
C THR A 511 34.21 -14.80 -38.59
N GLU A 512 35.31 -14.63 -39.30
CA GLU A 512 35.49 -13.59 -40.32
C GLU A 512 34.47 -13.71 -41.44
#